data_dcecea50abca8f15f2e5d5f0cf618e8f
#
_entry.id   dcecea50abca8f15f2e5d5f0cf618e8f
#
_cell.length_a   1.000
_cell.length_b   1.000
_cell.length_c   1.000
_cell.angle_alpha   90.00
_cell.angle_beta   90.00
_cell.angle_gamma   90.00
#
_symmetry.space_group_name_H-M   'P 1'
#
loop_
_entity.id
_entity.type
_entity.pdbx_description
1 polymer ?
#
loop_
_entity_poly.entity_id
_entity_poly.type
_entity_poly.pdbx_seq_one_letter_code
_entity_poly.pdbx_strand_id
1 'polypeptide(L)'
;MTPLRAVKGMNDVLPDEMGAWHRLERLYARTMELHGFREVRTPCVEPTSLFVRAIGEVTDVVEKEMYSFEHHGEPLTLRPEGTAGAARAYVEHSVNTKESVSRWWYAGPMFRAERPQRGRYRQFYQLGAEVFGEEAPGCDAAMIDMLVGFLSQLGIADLEVVVNSIGGPRARALYRDALVRHLTPKAGGLSPESQRRLATNPLRILDSKDERDRHAIEDAPIIQDVLGEDDREHFSRLRAHLDALGTPYSVEPRLVRGLDYYTRTLFEVRGAPEKLGAGSTVAGGGRYDSLIADLGGPRVPAVGFAIGLERLLIASSLDVETPVVDVLVAPVGQAAVSAALVLARALRSGGIRSEVDTRGTSLKSQLRRANALGARIVVILGDAELAGGVVQVKDLAQHTQERMTTDEAARVVVARLTGPASNVGPPGTPGEPQPRAENP
;
A
#
# COMPACT_ATOMS: atom_id res chain seq x y z
N MET A 1 -35.62 -12.06 -10.19
CA MET A 1 -34.47 -12.45 -9.36
C MET A 1 -33.78 -11.19 -8.89
N THR A 2 -33.47 -11.10 -7.62
CA THR A 2 -32.64 -9.98 -7.10
C THR A 2 -31.22 -10.14 -7.62
N PRO A 3 -30.58 -9.09 -8.16
CA PRO A 3 -29.20 -9.17 -8.62
C PRO A 3 -28.25 -9.59 -7.48
N LEU A 4 -27.31 -10.47 -7.81
CA LEU A 4 -26.24 -10.83 -6.88
C LEU A 4 -25.34 -9.62 -6.62
N ARG A 5 -24.85 -9.50 -5.40
CA ARG A 5 -23.94 -8.42 -4.96
C ARG A 5 -22.74 -9.01 -4.25
N ALA A 6 -21.63 -8.28 -4.28
CA ALA A 6 -20.45 -8.62 -3.50
C ALA A 6 -20.78 -8.66 -2.00
N VAL A 7 -19.96 -9.39 -1.24
CA VAL A 7 -20.07 -9.44 0.22
C VAL A 7 -19.85 -8.03 0.78
N LYS A 8 -20.68 -7.63 1.74
CA LYS A 8 -20.58 -6.30 2.36
C LYS A 8 -19.17 -6.03 2.91
N GLY A 9 -18.54 -5.00 2.41
CA GLY A 9 -17.18 -4.61 2.79
C GLY A 9 -16.07 -5.32 2.00
N MET A 10 -16.43 -6.09 0.97
CA MET A 10 -15.53 -6.62 -0.05
C MET A 10 -15.96 -5.99 -1.37
N ASN A 11 -15.11 -5.16 -1.94
CA ASN A 11 -15.44 -4.33 -3.10
C ASN A 11 -14.69 -4.80 -4.33
N ASP A 12 -15.37 -4.72 -5.49
CA ASP A 12 -14.70 -4.83 -6.78
C ASP A 12 -13.87 -3.56 -7.02
N VAL A 13 -12.70 -3.70 -7.62
CA VAL A 13 -11.93 -2.59 -8.17
C VAL A 13 -12.15 -2.58 -9.67
N LEU A 14 -12.82 -1.55 -10.17
CA LEU A 14 -13.19 -1.47 -11.56
C LEU A 14 -12.07 -0.89 -12.44
N PRO A 15 -12.14 -1.10 -13.78
CA PRO A 15 -11.07 -0.66 -14.70
C PRO A 15 -10.69 0.81 -14.59
N ASP A 16 -11.63 1.69 -14.27
CA ASP A 16 -11.40 3.13 -14.16
C ASP A 16 -10.50 3.48 -12.95
N GLU A 17 -10.50 2.64 -11.91
CA GLU A 17 -9.68 2.81 -10.72
C GLU A 17 -8.28 2.20 -10.88
N MET A 18 -8.13 1.18 -11.74
CA MET A 18 -6.90 0.37 -11.86
C MET A 18 -5.67 1.18 -12.27
N GLY A 19 -5.85 2.31 -12.95
CA GLY A 19 -4.74 3.19 -13.32
C GLY A 19 -3.95 3.68 -12.11
N ALA A 20 -4.66 4.16 -11.07
CA ALA A 20 -4.06 4.63 -9.82
C ALA A 20 -3.45 3.45 -9.02
N TRP A 21 -4.13 2.31 -8.96
CA TRP A 21 -3.62 1.09 -8.32
C TRP A 21 -2.28 0.67 -8.90
N HIS A 22 -2.20 0.46 -10.19
CA HIS A 22 -0.97 0.04 -10.88
C HIS A 22 0.16 1.07 -10.74
N ARG A 23 -0.16 2.37 -10.73
CA ARG A 23 0.87 3.40 -10.52
C ARG A 23 1.45 3.30 -9.12
N LEU A 24 0.61 3.15 -8.11
CA LEU A 24 1.02 3.02 -6.72
C LEU A 24 1.86 1.75 -6.50
N GLU A 25 1.37 0.61 -6.99
CA GLU A 25 2.09 -0.68 -6.89
C GLU A 25 3.47 -0.63 -7.57
N ARG A 26 3.56 -0.04 -8.78
CA ARG A 26 4.86 0.14 -9.47
C ARG A 26 5.81 1.06 -8.71
N LEU A 27 5.30 2.15 -8.15
CA LEU A 27 6.13 3.05 -7.34
C LEU A 27 6.65 2.35 -6.09
N TYR A 28 5.79 1.58 -5.42
CA TYR A 28 6.18 0.79 -4.25
C TYR A 28 7.25 -0.26 -4.61
N ALA A 29 7.00 -1.08 -5.63
CA ALA A 29 7.95 -2.08 -6.11
C ALA A 29 9.32 -1.44 -6.44
N ARG A 30 9.30 -0.31 -7.15
CA ARG A 30 10.53 0.43 -7.48
C ARG A 30 11.25 0.94 -6.24
N THR A 31 10.53 1.46 -5.25
CA THR A 31 11.12 1.87 -3.96
C THR A 31 11.78 0.69 -3.26
N MET A 32 11.09 -0.45 -3.19
CA MET A 32 11.63 -1.66 -2.58
C MET A 32 12.90 -2.16 -3.28
N GLU A 33 12.91 -2.19 -4.61
CA GLU A 33 14.09 -2.56 -5.40
C GLU A 33 15.30 -1.65 -5.12
N LEU A 34 15.08 -0.33 -5.05
CA LEU A 34 16.14 0.65 -4.76
C LEU A 34 16.77 0.44 -3.38
N HIS A 35 16.02 -0.12 -2.42
CA HIS A 35 16.50 -0.44 -1.07
C HIS A 35 16.93 -1.91 -0.90
N GLY A 36 17.02 -2.67 -2.00
CA GLY A 36 17.50 -4.04 -2.01
C GLY A 36 16.52 -5.08 -1.48
N PHE A 37 15.22 -4.77 -1.45
CA PHE A 37 14.18 -5.72 -1.07
C PHE A 37 13.78 -6.61 -2.24
N ARG A 38 13.43 -7.86 -1.96
CA ARG A 38 12.93 -8.85 -2.92
C ARG A 38 11.48 -9.18 -2.64
N GLU A 39 10.69 -9.33 -3.69
CA GLU A 39 9.27 -9.70 -3.55
C GLU A 39 9.12 -11.13 -3.01
N VAL A 40 8.20 -11.30 -2.05
CA VAL A 40 7.71 -12.59 -1.60
C VAL A 40 6.19 -12.64 -1.72
N ARG A 41 5.66 -13.79 -2.11
CA ARG A 41 4.21 -14.03 -2.12
C ARG A 41 3.89 -15.23 -1.25
N THR A 42 3.03 -15.02 -0.27
CA THR A 42 2.55 -16.05 0.64
C THR A 42 1.10 -16.43 0.33
N PRO A 43 0.64 -17.63 0.69
CA PRO A 43 -0.76 -18.02 0.54
C PRO A 43 -1.75 -17.04 1.19
N CYS A 44 -2.94 -16.93 0.61
CA CYS A 44 -4.04 -16.18 1.22
C CYS A 44 -4.74 -16.97 2.33
N VAL A 45 -4.63 -18.30 2.32
CA VAL A 45 -5.19 -19.20 3.32
C VAL A 45 -4.03 -19.87 4.04
N GLU A 46 -4.05 -19.81 5.35
CA GLU A 46 -3.02 -20.37 6.23
C GLU A 46 -3.69 -21.14 7.39
N PRO A 47 -2.96 -22.03 8.09
CA PRO A 47 -3.46 -22.61 9.32
C PRO A 47 -3.82 -21.53 10.34
N THR A 48 -4.98 -21.66 10.98
CA THR A 48 -5.44 -20.69 12.00
C THR A 48 -4.41 -20.51 13.12
N SER A 49 -3.71 -21.58 13.49
CA SER A 49 -2.66 -21.56 14.51
C SER A 49 -1.49 -20.63 14.21
N LEU A 50 -1.22 -20.33 12.92
CA LEU A 50 -0.21 -19.35 12.55
C LEU A 50 -0.55 -17.96 13.13
N PHE A 51 -1.77 -17.50 12.90
CA PHE A 51 -2.18 -16.17 13.33
C PHE A 51 -2.38 -16.07 14.84
N VAL A 52 -2.89 -17.13 15.47
CA VAL A 52 -3.03 -17.20 16.92
C VAL A 52 -1.68 -17.06 17.60
N ARG A 53 -0.65 -17.79 17.12
CA ARG A 53 0.71 -17.69 17.68
C ARG A 53 1.40 -16.38 17.36
N ALA A 54 1.25 -15.87 16.13
CA ALA A 54 1.94 -14.66 15.71
C ALA A 54 1.30 -13.40 16.31
N ILE A 55 -0.02 -13.25 16.22
CA ILE A 55 -0.73 -12.01 16.57
C ILE A 55 -1.04 -11.92 18.06
N GLY A 56 -1.24 -13.06 18.72
CA GLY A 56 -1.66 -13.19 20.11
C GLY A 56 -3.15 -13.49 20.27
N GLU A 57 -3.47 -14.45 21.14
CA GLU A 57 -4.83 -14.99 21.35
C GLU A 57 -5.85 -13.93 21.78
N VAL A 58 -5.42 -12.95 22.58
CA VAL A 58 -6.30 -11.92 23.18
C VAL A 58 -6.31 -10.60 22.41
N THR A 59 -6.05 -10.65 21.11
CA THR A 59 -6.14 -9.48 20.23
C THR A 59 -7.50 -9.43 19.53
N ASP A 60 -8.01 -8.22 19.25
CA ASP A 60 -9.28 -8.07 18.52
C ASP A 60 -9.24 -8.78 17.14
N VAL A 61 -8.09 -8.81 16.50
CA VAL A 61 -7.89 -9.48 15.21
C VAL A 61 -8.19 -10.97 15.35
N VAL A 62 -7.61 -11.65 16.36
CA VAL A 62 -7.79 -13.09 16.57
C VAL A 62 -9.17 -13.41 17.14
N GLU A 63 -9.66 -12.64 18.11
CA GLU A 63 -10.94 -12.92 18.77
C GLU A 63 -12.16 -12.66 17.87
N LYS A 64 -12.10 -11.63 17.00
CA LYS A 64 -13.32 -11.08 16.36
C LYS A 64 -13.21 -10.85 14.85
N GLU A 65 -12.00 -10.70 14.31
CA GLU A 65 -11.83 -10.18 12.95
C GLU A 65 -11.32 -11.21 11.93
N MET A 66 -10.87 -12.39 12.37
CA MET A 66 -10.42 -13.44 11.44
C MET A 66 -11.60 -14.09 10.71
N TYR A 67 -11.43 -14.34 9.41
CA TYR A 67 -12.28 -15.21 8.61
C TYR A 67 -11.73 -16.63 8.69
N SER A 68 -12.16 -17.38 9.71
CA SER A 68 -11.74 -18.76 9.94
C SER A 68 -12.84 -19.74 9.54
N PHE A 69 -12.44 -20.89 9.01
CA PHE A 69 -13.33 -21.97 8.59
C PHE A 69 -12.60 -23.31 8.76
N GLU A 70 -13.38 -24.37 8.78
CA GLU A 70 -12.84 -25.74 8.82
C GLU A 70 -12.92 -26.37 7.43
N HIS A 71 -11.86 -27.02 6.99
CA HIS A 71 -11.84 -27.79 5.77
C HIS A 71 -11.19 -29.14 6.03
N HIS A 72 -11.95 -30.24 5.85
CA HIS A 72 -11.52 -31.61 6.15
C HIS A 72 -10.94 -31.81 7.56
N GLY A 73 -11.47 -31.11 8.57
CA GLY A 73 -10.99 -31.17 9.95
C GLY A 73 -9.80 -30.27 10.25
N GLU A 74 -9.31 -29.50 9.27
CA GLU A 74 -8.23 -28.54 9.46
C GLU A 74 -8.79 -27.12 9.65
N PRO A 75 -8.44 -26.42 10.76
CA PRO A 75 -8.81 -25.04 10.97
C PRO A 75 -7.93 -24.11 10.12
N LEU A 76 -8.56 -23.44 9.17
CA LEU A 76 -7.94 -22.53 8.22
C LEU A 76 -8.45 -21.12 8.40
N THR A 77 -7.65 -20.13 8.02
CA THR A 77 -7.98 -18.71 8.13
C THR A 77 -7.51 -17.95 6.89
N LEU A 78 -8.36 -17.07 6.37
CA LEU A 78 -7.94 -16.04 5.41
C LEU A 78 -7.01 -15.06 6.12
N ARG A 79 -5.82 -14.82 5.59
CA ARG A 79 -4.77 -14.01 6.23
C ARG A 79 -5.27 -12.60 6.60
N PRO A 80 -5.21 -12.19 7.88
CA PRO A 80 -5.63 -10.85 8.32
C PRO A 80 -4.53 -9.80 8.13
N GLU A 81 -3.29 -10.22 7.88
CA GLU A 81 -2.11 -9.39 7.66
C GLU A 81 -0.99 -10.21 7.00
N GLY A 82 0.11 -9.58 6.56
CA GLY A 82 1.14 -10.22 5.75
C GLY A 82 2.37 -10.71 6.52
N THR A 83 2.70 -10.09 7.67
CA THR A 83 3.93 -10.35 8.44
C THR A 83 4.03 -11.80 8.93
N ALA A 84 2.93 -12.34 9.47
CA ALA A 84 2.90 -13.72 9.95
C ALA A 84 3.18 -14.74 8.84
N GLY A 85 2.59 -14.53 7.65
CA GLY A 85 2.85 -15.37 6.47
C GLY A 85 4.30 -15.28 6.00
N ALA A 86 4.88 -14.07 5.98
CA ALA A 86 6.29 -13.85 5.62
C ALA A 86 7.22 -14.53 6.64
N ALA A 87 6.96 -14.36 7.94
CA ALA A 87 7.73 -14.99 9.02
C ALA A 87 7.65 -16.53 8.97
N ARG A 88 6.46 -17.11 8.74
CA ARG A 88 6.29 -18.54 8.54
C ARG A 88 7.09 -19.04 7.35
N ALA A 89 7.02 -18.34 6.20
CA ALA A 89 7.79 -18.71 5.02
C ALA A 89 9.31 -18.65 5.28
N TYR A 90 9.77 -17.65 6.03
CA TYR A 90 11.17 -17.53 6.44
C TYR A 90 11.64 -18.75 7.25
N VAL A 91 10.83 -19.21 8.21
CA VAL A 91 11.10 -20.40 9.03
C VAL A 91 11.05 -21.67 8.19
N GLU A 92 9.97 -21.91 7.46
CA GLU A 92 9.71 -23.12 6.70
C GLU A 92 10.79 -23.38 5.65
N HIS A 93 11.28 -22.34 4.99
CA HIS A 93 12.32 -22.45 3.97
C HIS A 93 13.75 -22.33 4.53
N SER A 94 13.91 -22.28 5.86
CA SER A 94 15.21 -22.18 6.55
C SER A 94 16.09 -21.07 5.98
N VAL A 95 15.51 -19.90 5.74
CA VAL A 95 16.18 -18.79 5.04
C VAL A 95 17.38 -18.28 5.82
N ASN A 96 17.31 -18.30 7.15
CA ASN A 96 18.42 -17.96 8.05
C ASN A 96 19.71 -18.76 7.81
N THR A 97 19.62 -19.95 7.21
CA THR A 97 20.80 -20.74 6.88
C THR A 97 21.46 -20.34 5.56
N LYS A 98 20.75 -19.58 4.73
CA LYS A 98 21.19 -19.18 3.39
C LYS A 98 21.74 -17.76 3.36
N GLU A 99 21.19 -16.87 4.16
CA GLU A 99 21.59 -15.46 4.24
C GLU A 99 21.41 -14.94 5.67
N SER A 100 22.33 -14.10 6.12
CA SER A 100 22.33 -13.53 7.47
C SER A 100 21.25 -12.44 7.63
N VAL A 101 20.99 -11.70 6.56
CA VAL A 101 19.97 -10.63 6.52
C VAL A 101 19.12 -10.81 5.29
N SER A 102 17.82 -10.89 5.47
CA SER A 102 16.82 -10.96 4.38
C SER A 102 15.97 -9.70 4.39
N ARG A 103 15.76 -9.13 3.20
CA ARG A 103 14.87 -7.97 2.96
C ARG A 103 13.79 -8.39 2.00
N TRP A 104 12.57 -8.51 2.50
CA TRP A 104 11.42 -8.96 1.73
C TRP A 104 10.32 -7.89 1.71
N TRP A 105 9.63 -7.80 0.59
CA TRP A 105 8.40 -7.02 0.48
C TRP A 105 7.29 -7.86 -0.14
N TYR A 106 6.05 -7.51 0.15
CA TYR A 106 4.88 -8.15 -0.39
C TYR A 106 3.78 -7.14 -0.71
N ALA A 107 2.90 -7.52 -1.64
CA ALA A 107 1.64 -6.84 -1.93
C ALA A 107 0.54 -7.89 -2.09
N GLY A 108 -0.65 -7.63 -1.57
CA GLY A 108 -1.77 -8.55 -1.78
C GLY A 108 -2.96 -8.33 -0.86
N PRO A 109 -4.04 -9.10 -1.09
CA PRO A 109 -5.27 -8.98 -0.32
C PRO A 109 -5.11 -9.55 1.09
N MET A 110 -5.74 -8.87 2.05
CA MET A 110 -5.92 -9.26 3.45
C MET A 110 -7.40 -9.23 3.82
N PHE A 111 -7.77 -9.93 4.88
CA PHE A 111 -9.17 -10.15 5.21
C PHE A 111 -9.42 -9.93 6.72
N ARG A 112 -10.30 -8.98 7.07
CA ARG A 112 -10.72 -8.72 8.45
C ARG A 112 -12.21 -8.47 8.54
N ALA A 113 -12.90 -9.17 9.43
CA ALA A 113 -14.33 -9.03 9.66
C ALA A 113 -14.72 -7.78 10.47
N GLU A 114 -13.94 -6.70 10.32
CA GLU A 114 -14.20 -5.43 11.00
C GLU A 114 -15.43 -4.69 10.42
N ARG A 115 -15.92 -3.69 11.15
CA ARG A 115 -17.00 -2.81 10.65
C ARG A 115 -16.48 -1.97 9.49
N PRO A 116 -17.05 -2.13 8.27
CA PRO A 116 -16.61 -1.37 7.11
C PRO A 116 -16.81 0.13 7.29
N GLN A 117 -15.79 0.89 6.92
CA GLN A 117 -15.82 2.35 6.85
C GLN A 117 -14.87 2.83 5.74
N ARG A 118 -14.85 4.12 5.44
CA ARG A 118 -14.01 4.66 4.37
C ARG A 118 -12.53 4.31 4.61
N GLY A 119 -11.91 3.62 3.64
CA GLY A 119 -10.52 3.16 3.71
C GLY A 119 -10.27 2.00 4.68
N ARG A 120 -11.34 1.35 5.19
CA ARG A 120 -11.28 0.10 5.95
C ARG A 120 -12.34 -0.86 5.44
N TYR A 121 -11.91 -1.91 4.78
CA TYR A 121 -12.74 -2.91 4.15
C TYR A 121 -12.48 -4.28 4.76
N ARG A 122 -13.38 -5.21 4.52
CA ARG A 122 -13.25 -6.60 4.99
C ARG A 122 -12.30 -7.43 4.13
N GLN A 123 -12.22 -7.10 2.85
CA GLN A 123 -11.10 -7.44 1.99
C GLN A 123 -10.43 -6.12 1.62
N PHE A 124 -9.13 -6.02 1.86
CA PHE A 124 -8.30 -4.85 1.59
C PHE A 124 -6.92 -5.30 1.15
N TYR A 125 -6.15 -4.42 0.54
CA TYR A 125 -4.82 -4.73 0.08
C TYR A 125 -3.77 -4.11 1.01
N GLN A 126 -2.74 -4.89 1.34
CA GLN A 126 -1.57 -4.39 2.04
C GLN A 126 -0.34 -4.42 1.14
N LEU A 127 0.46 -3.38 1.28
CA LEU A 127 1.87 -3.34 0.92
C LEU A 127 2.65 -3.49 2.22
N GLY A 128 3.66 -4.35 2.26
CA GLY A 128 4.46 -4.55 3.46
C GLY A 128 5.90 -4.86 3.13
N ALA A 129 6.79 -4.55 4.08
CA ALA A 129 8.22 -4.84 3.98
C ALA A 129 8.75 -5.32 5.33
N GLU A 130 9.58 -6.35 5.28
CA GLU A 130 10.14 -7.03 6.45
C GLU A 130 11.65 -7.20 6.27
N VAL A 131 12.42 -6.93 7.33
CA VAL A 131 13.84 -7.24 7.43
C VAL A 131 14.04 -8.25 8.54
N PHE A 132 14.66 -9.37 8.21
CA PHE A 132 15.01 -10.44 9.14
C PHE A 132 16.52 -10.50 9.30
N GLY A 133 17.02 -10.64 10.53
CA GLY A 133 18.43 -10.84 10.83
C GLY A 133 19.20 -9.55 11.20
N GLU A 134 18.56 -8.39 11.29
CA GLU A 134 19.20 -7.10 11.62
C GLU A 134 18.70 -6.58 12.97
N GLU A 135 19.59 -6.54 13.97
CA GLU A 135 19.23 -6.10 15.33
C GLU A 135 19.45 -4.60 15.56
N ALA A 136 20.34 -3.99 14.79
CA ALA A 136 20.77 -2.61 15.03
C ALA A 136 19.63 -1.59 14.77
N PRO A 137 19.47 -0.55 15.62
CA PRO A 137 18.43 0.47 15.47
C PRO A 137 18.56 1.33 14.21
N GLY A 138 19.73 1.29 13.54
CA GLY A 138 19.89 1.89 12.22
C GLY A 138 19.03 1.26 11.14
N CYS A 139 18.71 -0.04 11.27
CA CYS A 139 17.77 -0.71 10.38
C CYS A 139 16.35 -0.15 10.56
N ASP A 140 15.92 0.05 11.80
CA ASP A 140 14.60 0.63 12.11
C ASP A 140 14.47 2.03 11.52
N ALA A 141 15.52 2.85 11.68
CA ALA A 141 15.56 4.21 11.10
C ALA A 141 15.51 4.18 9.57
N ALA A 142 16.27 3.29 8.93
CA ALA A 142 16.26 3.13 7.47
C ALA A 142 14.88 2.68 6.95
N MET A 143 14.17 1.81 7.67
CA MET A 143 12.81 1.38 7.34
C MET A 143 11.81 2.54 7.41
N ILE A 144 11.91 3.36 8.45
CA ILE A 144 11.06 4.54 8.64
C ILE A 144 11.34 5.58 7.54
N ASP A 145 12.60 5.88 7.27
CA ASP A 145 13.01 6.85 6.24
C ASP A 145 12.58 6.42 4.84
N MET A 146 12.80 5.15 4.48
CA MET A 146 12.33 4.56 3.23
C MET A 146 10.81 4.70 3.07
N LEU A 147 10.05 4.41 4.13
CA LEU A 147 8.60 4.54 4.14
C LEU A 147 8.16 5.99 3.93
N VAL A 148 8.77 6.94 4.64
CA VAL A 148 8.48 8.38 4.51
C VAL A 148 8.81 8.86 3.09
N GLY A 149 9.95 8.47 2.54
CA GLY A 149 10.36 8.79 1.17
C GLY A 149 9.36 8.27 0.12
N PHE A 150 8.83 7.06 0.31
CA PHE A 150 7.78 6.51 -0.54
C PHE A 150 6.47 7.31 -0.42
N LEU A 151 6.01 7.58 0.80
CA LEU A 151 4.75 8.31 1.03
C LEU A 151 4.81 9.77 0.52
N SER A 152 5.96 10.41 0.63
CA SER A 152 6.19 11.76 0.11
C SER A 152 6.04 11.82 -1.42
N GLN A 153 6.49 10.79 -2.15
CA GLN A 153 6.33 10.70 -3.61
C GLN A 153 4.86 10.57 -4.04
N LEU A 154 3.96 10.18 -3.14
CA LEU A 154 2.51 10.10 -3.39
C LEU A 154 1.78 11.44 -3.19
N GLY A 155 2.49 12.50 -2.78
CA GLY A 155 1.90 13.81 -2.49
C GLY A 155 0.90 13.79 -1.33
N ILE A 156 1.14 12.94 -0.34
CA ILE A 156 0.30 12.89 0.87
C ILE A 156 0.65 14.09 1.74
N ALA A 157 -0.35 14.91 2.06
CA ALA A 157 -0.17 16.06 2.92
C ALA A 157 -0.03 15.68 4.40
N ASP A 158 0.66 16.55 5.15
CA ASP A 158 0.76 16.51 6.62
C ASP A 158 1.25 15.15 7.15
N LEU A 159 2.35 14.63 6.55
CA LEU A 159 2.99 13.42 7.04
C LEU A 159 3.62 13.68 8.41
N GLU A 160 3.18 12.92 9.40
CA GLU A 160 3.72 12.89 10.75
C GLU A 160 4.22 11.48 11.08
N VAL A 161 5.50 11.36 11.40
CA VAL A 161 6.07 10.12 11.93
C VAL A 161 5.98 10.14 13.45
N VAL A 162 5.35 9.12 14.00
CA VAL A 162 5.22 8.95 15.46
C VAL A 162 5.97 7.70 15.84
N VAL A 163 6.88 7.82 16.82
CA VAL A 163 7.71 6.70 17.30
C VAL A 163 7.56 6.47 18.79
N ASN A 164 7.72 5.23 19.20
CA ASN A 164 7.80 4.82 20.60
C ASN A 164 8.73 3.61 20.75
N SER A 165 9.08 3.29 22.00
CA SER A 165 9.66 2.00 22.36
C SER A 165 8.78 1.32 23.41
N ILE A 166 8.42 0.08 23.16
CA ILE A 166 7.73 -0.77 24.16
C ILE A 166 8.70 -1.70 24.91
N GLY A 167 10.00 -1.53 24.68
CA GLY A 167 11.06 -2.32 25.28
C GLY A 167 10.99 -3.82 24.95
N GLY A 168 11.90 -4.55 25.54
CA GLY A 168 11.92 -6.01 25.47
C GLY A 168 10.89 -6.67 26.42
N PRO A 169 10.86 -8.02 26.49
CA PRO A 169 9.88 -8.76 27.28
C PRO A 169 9.85 -8.36 28.76
N ARG A 170 11.02 -8.06 29.36
CA ARG A 170 11.11 -7.61 30.75
C ARG A 170 10.47 -6.25 30.99
N ALA A 171 10.74 -5.28 30.13
CA ALA A 171 10.15 -3.95 30.23
C ALA A 171 8.63 -4.01 30.03
N ARG A 172 8.16 -4.81 29.06
CA ARG A 172 6.72 -5.03 28.83
C ARG A 172 6.02 -5.63 30.04
N ALA A 173 6.64 -6.61 30.71
CA ALA A 173 6.07 -7.21 31.93
C ALA A 173 5.95 -6.18 33.05
N LEU A 174 7.01 -5.41 33.31
CA LEU A 174 7.02 -4.34 34.33
C LEU A 174 5.97 -3.25 34.02
N TYR A 175 5.85 -2.88 32.75
CA TYR A 175 4.87 -1.89 32.32
C TYR A 175 3.43 -2.38 32.46
N ARG A 176 3.17 -3.64 32.07
CA ARG A 176 1.88 -4.29 32.29
C ARG A 176 1.47 -4.23 33.77
N ASP A 177 2.39 -4.61 34.68
CA ASP A 177 2.14 -4.60 36.12
C ASP A 177 1.91 -3.18 36.64
N ALA A 178 2.63 -2.18 36.12
CA ALA A 178 2.42 -0.78 36.47
C ALA A 178 1.05 -0.28 36.01
N LEU A 179 0.62 -0.61 34.76
CA LEU A 179 -0.71 -0.28 34.26
C LEU A 179 -1.82 -0.96 35.04
N VAL A 180 -1.68 -2.25 35.38
CA VAL A 180 -2.67 -2.95 36.21
C VAL A 180 -2.80 -2.29 37.58
N ARG A 181 -1.70 -1.97 38.25
CA ARG A 181 -1.74 -1.26 39.56
C ARG A 181 -2.42 0.09 39.45
N HIS A 182 -2.16 0.83 38.36
CA HIS A 182 -2.74 2.15 38.14
C HIS A 182 -4.25 2.10 37.83
N LEU A 183 -4.67 1.15 37.00
CA LEU A 183 -6.04 1.06 36.49
C LEU A 183 -6.99 0.28 37.40
N THR A 184 -6.49 -0.64 38.22
CA THR A 184 -7.34 -1.43 39.15
C THR A 184 -8.22 -0.57 40.04
N PRO A 185 -7.74 0.50 40.71
CA PRO A 185 -8.60 1.39 41.52
C PRO A 185 -9.64 2.14 40.66
N LYS A 186 -9.42 2.30 39.37
CA LYS A 186 -10.26 3.02 38.44
C LYS A 186 -11.19 2.07 37.63
N ALA A 187 -11.14 0.76 37.89
CA ALA A 187 -11.79 -0.26 37.04
C ALA A 187 -13.31 -0.05 36.90
N GLY A 188 -14.00 0.40 37.94
CA GLY A 188 -15.44 0.68 37.91
C GLY A 188 -15.84 1.83 36.96
N GLY A 189 -14.90 2.72 36.63
CA GLY A 189 -15.10 3.81 35.68
C GLY A 189 -14.72 3.49 34.23
N LEU A 190 -14.05 2.36 33.97
CA LEU A 190 -13.66 1.95 32.64
C LEU A 190 -14.84 1.45 31.80
N SER A 191 -14.70 1.50 30.48
CA SER A 191 -15.63 0.86 29.56
C SER A 191 -15.70 -0.67 29.79
N PRO A 192 -16.81 -1.34 29.47
CA PRO A 192 -16.91 -2.80 29.61
C PRO A 192 -15.82 -3.57 28.88
N GLU A 193 -15.38 -3.07 27.73
CA GLU A 193 -14.26 -3.62 26.95
C GLU A 193 -12.94 -3.47 27.73
N SER A 194 -12.64 -2.29 28.26
CA SER A 194 -11.42 -2.03 29.00
C SER A 194 -11.38 -2.73 30.35
N GLN A 195 -12.53 -2.98 30.99
CA GLN A 195 -12.58 -3.84 32.17
C GLN A 195 -12.14 -5.28 31.87
N ARG A 196 -12.55 -5.85 30.73
CA ARG A 196 -12.06 -7.17 30.27
C ARG A 196 -10.57 -7.13 29.96
N ARG A 197 -10.13 -6.10 29.22
CA ARG A 197 -8.73 -5.91 28.83
C ARG A 197 -7.79 -5.71 30.01
N LEU A 198 -8.27 -5.18 31.12
CA LEU A 198 -7.46 -5.00 32.33
C LEU A 198 -6.89 -6.32 32.85
N ALA A 199 -7.65 -7.42 32.74
CA ALA A 199 -7.21 -8.75 33.15
C ALA A 199 -6.38 -9.47 32.08
N THR A 200 -6.65 -9.23 30.79
CA THR A 200 -6.09 -10.00 29.67
C THR A 200 -4.94 -9.26 28.97
N ASN A 201 -5.17 -8.01 28.55
CA ASN A 201 -4.18 -7.21 27.81
C ASN A 201 -4.32 -5.71 28.15
N PRO A 202 -3.81 -5.24 29.31
CA PRO A 202 -4.00 -3.88 29.78
C PRO A 202 -3.36 -2.82 28.88
N LEU A 203 -2.32 -3.16 28.08
CA LEU A 203 -1.73 -2.24 27.10
C LEU A 203 -2.75 -1.78 26.07
N ARG A 204 -3.74 -2.62 25.71
CA ARG A 204 -4.80 -2.27 24.75
C ARG A 204 -5.77 -1.20 25.25
N ILE A 205 -5.77 -0.92 26.55
CA ILE A 205 -6.58 0.16 27.12
C ILE A 205 -6.02 1.53 26.69
N LEU A 206 -4.70 1.63 26.45
CA LEU A 206 -4.04 2.86 25.99
C LEU A 206 -4.50 3.33 24.60
N ASP A 207 -5.00 2.40 23.75
CA ASP A 207 -5.55 2.70 22.42
C ASP A 207 -7.09 2.87 22.43
N SER A 208 -7.72 2.93 23.60
CA SER A 208 -9.17 3.07 23.71
C SER A 208 -9.63 4.44 23.21
N LYS A 209 -10.74 4.43 22.46
CA LYS A 209 -11.41 5.65 21.98
C LYS A 209 -12.57 6.09 22.90
N ASP A 210 -12.90 5.29 23.91
CA ASP A 210 -13.94 5.62 24.88
C ASP A 210 -13.44 6.72 25.82
N GLU A 211 -14.24 7.76 26.02
CA GLU A 211 -13.87 8.91 26.85
C GLU A 211 -13.56 8.54 28.31
N ARG A 212 -14.28 7.54 28.84
CA ARG A 212 -14.04 7.02 30.21
C ARG A 212 -12.64 6.44 30.35
N ASP A 213 -12.22 5.68 29.36
CA ASP A 213 -10.90 5.05 29.34
C ASP A 213 -9.82 6.11 29.15
N ARG A 214 -10.03 7.09 28.25
CA ARG A 214 -9.11 8.21 28.05
C ARG A 214 -8.82 8.96 29.34
N HIS A 215 -9.87 9.28 30.11
CA HIS A 215 -9.71 9.94 31.40
C HIS A 215 -8.93 9.08 32.40
N ALA A 216 -9.17 7.75 32.41
CA ALA A 216 -8.48 6.83 33.30
C ALA A 216 -6.98 6.66 33.00
N ILE A 217 -6.58 6.83 31.72
CA ILE A 217 -5.19 6.70 31.29
C ILE A 217 -4.44 8.04 31.20
N GLU A 218 -5.06 9.17 31.47
CA GLU A 218 -4.46 10.50 31.34
C GLU A 218 -3.19 10.64 32.18
N ASP A 219 -3.20 10.10 33.40
CA ASP A 219 -2.12 10.08 34.37
C ASP A 219 -1.45 8.69 34.50
N ALA A 220 -1.67 7.79 33.54
CA ALA A 220 -1.10 6.45 33.56
C ALA A 220 0.45 6.52 33.38
N PRO A 221 1.19 5.57 34.00
CA PRO A 221 2.63 5.47 33.79
C PRO A 221 2.96 5.30 32.32
N ILE A 222 4.14 5.76 31.90
CA ILE A 222 4.63 5.59 30.54
C ILE A 222 5.68 4.49 30.49
N ILE A 223 5.82 3.84 29.34
CA ILE A 223 6.74 2.71 29.17
C ILE A 223 8.20 3.12 29.40
N GLN A 224 8.56 4.36 29.07
CA GLN A 224 9.91 4.91 29.25
C GLN A 224 10.41 4.84 30.70
N ASP A 225 9.50 4.86 31.68
CA ASP A 225 9.86 4.80 33.11
C ASP A 225 10.44 3.43 33.51
N VAL A 226 10.12 2.38 32.74
CA VAL A 226 10.49 0.99 33.06
C VAL A 226 11.42 0.34 32.04
N LEU A 227 11.87 1.08 31.02
CA LEU A 227 12.85 0.59 30.05
C LEU A 227 14.18 0.25 30.72
N GLY A 228 14.76 -0.91 30.36
CA GLY A 228 16.13 -1.25 30.68
C GLY A 228 17.14 -0.36 29.97
N GLU A 229 18.42 -0.46 30.34
CA GLU A 229 19.49 0.34 29.74
C GLU A 229 19.63 0.05 28.23
N ASP A 230 19.65 -1.23 27.85
CA ASP A 230 19.76 -1.66 26.44
C ASP A 230 18.57 -1.12 25.58
N ASP A 231 17.37 -1.12 26.14
CA ASP A 231 16.18 -0.62 25.42
C ASP A 231 16.21 0.91 25.29
N ARG A 232 16.73 1.62 26.32
CA ARG A 232 16.93 3.08 26.26
C ARG A 232 18.01 3.44 25.24
N GLU A 233 19.13 2.72 25.26
CA GLU A 233 20.19 2.93 24.28
C GLU A 233 19.71 2.68 22.85
N HIS A 234 19.01 1.55 22.61
CA HIS A 234 18.42 1.24 21.31
C HIS A 234 17.51 2.39 20.83
N PHE A 235 16.59 2.86 21.66
CA PHE A 235 15.67 3.94 21.32
C PHE A 235 16.39 5.29 21.13
N SER A 236 17.40 5.59 21.92
CA SER A 236 18.23 6.79 21.77
C SER A 236 18.98 6.78 20.43
N ARG A 237 19.56 5.63 20.05
CA ARG A 237 20.28 5.47 18.77
C ARG A 237 19.33 5.53 17.58
N LEU A 238 18.13 4.95 17.67
CA LEU A 238 17.09 5.10 16.65
C LEU A 238 16.82 6.58 16.36
N ARG A 239 16.59 7.36 17.41
CA ARG A 239 16.32 8.80 17.29
C ARG A 239 17.50 9.55 16.67
N ALA A 240 18.72 9.27 17.12
CA ALA A 240 19.93 9.87 16.55
C ALA A 240 20.10 9.55 15.05
N HIS A 241 19.73 8.35 14.60
CA HIS A 241 19.73 8.00 13.18
C HIS A 241 18.65 8.75 12.39
N LEU A 242 17.43 8.89 12.93
CA LEU A 242 16.37 9.67 12.28
C LEU A 242 16.76 11.17 12.19
N ASP A 243 17.37 11.71 13.24
CA ASP A 243 17.90 13.08 13.25
C ASP A 243 18.98 13.26 12.16
N ALA A 244 19.90 12.30 12.02
CA ALA A 244 20.95 12.33 11.00
C ALA A 244 20.40 12.19 9.57
N LEU A 245 19.31 11.45 9.36
CA LEU A 245 18.60 11.33 8.09
C LEU A 245 17.77 12.59 7.77
N GLY A 246 17.51 13.44 8.75
CA GLY A 246 16.61 14.58 8.60
C GLY A 246 15.14 14.18 8.51
N THR A 247 14.78 12.97 8.94
CA THR A 247 13.41 12.47 8.97
C THR A 247 12.71 13.02 10.21
N PRO A 248 11.72 13.93 10.07
CA PRO A 248 11.03 14.51 11.22
C PRO A 248 10.15 13.46 11.89
N TYR A 249 10.17 13.44 13.22
CA TYR A 249 9.34 12.55 14.03
C TYR A 249 8.92 13.19 15.35
N SER A 250 7.86 12.65 15.95
CA SER A 250 7.46 12.91 17.33
C SER A 250 7.52 11.63 18.17
N VAL A 251 7.75 11.77 19.47
CA VAL A 251 7.71 10.64 20.41
C VAL A 251 6.35 10.62 21.09
N GLU A 252 5.60 9.51 20.92
CA GLU A 252 4.30 9.30 21.57
C GLU A 252 4.42 8.17 22.60
N PRO A 253 4.61 8.48 23.88
CA PRO A 253 4.86 7.48 24.92
C PRO A 253 3.74 6.46 25.12
N ARG A 254 2.56 6.74 24.65
CA ARG A 254 1.38 5.87 24.74
C ARG A 254 1.07 5.16 23.43
N LEU A 255 1.91 5.31 22.40
CA LEU A 255 1.73 4.58 21.16
C LEU A 255 1.84 3.08 21.41
N VAL A 256 0.75 2.36 21.15
CA VAL A 256 0.68 0.90 21.15
C VAL A 256 0.04 0.43 19.84
N ARG A 257 0.22 -0.84 19.49
CA ARG A 257 -0.31 -1.41 18.23
C ARG A 257 -1.26 -2.57 18.52
N GLY A 258 -2.11 -2.88 17.54
CA GLY A 258 -3.13 -3.91 17.61
C GLY A 258 -2.63 -5.35 17.59
N LEU A 259 -1.32 -5.57 17.54
CA LEU A 259 -0.68 -6.87 17.39
C LEU A 259 0.35 -7.03 18.52
N ASP A 260 0.40 -8.21 19.14
CA ASP A 260 1.18 -8.41 20.37
C ASP A 260 2.64 -8.83 20.14
N TYR A 261 3.05 -9.10 18.91
CA TYR A 261 4.42 -9.54 18.59
C TYR A 261 5.49 -8.44 18.70
N TYR A 262 5.10 -7.18 18.75
CA TYR A 262 6.06 -6.08 18.75
C TYR A 262 6.97 -6.07 19.98
N THR A 263 8.22 -5.67 19.74
CA THR A 263 9.27 -5.43 20.74
C THR A 263 10.00 -4.14 20.42
N ARG A 264 10.59 -3.46 21.42
CA ARG A 264 11.39 -2.25 21.22
C ARG A 264 10.68 -1.19 20.36
N THR A 265 11.13 -0.97 19.13
CA THR A 265 10.64 0.09 18.24
C THR A 265 9.22 -0.13 17.78
N LEU A 266 8.37 0.88 17.97
CA LEU A 266 7.08 1.04 17.32
C LEU A 266 7.04 2.34 16.53
N PHE A 267 6.36 2.35 15.40
CA PHE A 267 6.09 3.57 14.67
C PHE A 267 4.75 3.55 13.92
N GLU A 268 4.23 4.73 13.72
CA GLU A 268 3.12 5.02 12.83
C GLU A 268 3.48 6.20 11.94
N VAL A 269 2.99 6.18 10.71
CA VAL A 269 2.96 7.36 9.86
C VAL A 269 1.52 7.77 9.68
N ARG A 270 1.21 9.00 10.07
CA ARG A 270 -0.10 9.65 9.93
C ARG A 270 -0.02 10.64 8.77
N GLY A 271 -1.15 10.88 8.12
CA GLY A 271 -1.19 11.85 7.02
C GLY A 271 -2.60 12.05 6.50
N ALA A 272 -2.80 13.11 5.71
CA ALA A 272 -4.05 13.49 5.08
C ALA A 272 -5.27 13.45 6.02
N PRO A 273 -5.25 14.12 7.19
CA PRO A 273 -6.32 14.04 8.19
C PRO A 273 -7.67 14.49 7.64
N GLU A 274 -7.70 15.47 6.73
CA GLU A 274 -8.93 15.91 6.05
C GLU A 274 -9.58 14.82 5.20
N LYS A 275 -8.77 13.94 4.59
CA LYS A 275 -9.25 12.85 3.72
C LYS A 275 -9.59 11.59 4.52
N LEU A 276 -8.83 11.27 5.57
CA LEU A 276 -8.91 10.04 6.35
C LEU A 276 -9.63 10.18 7.70
N GLY A 277 -9.87 11.40 8.15
CA GLY A 277 -10.53 11.69 9.43
C GLY A 277 -9.70 11.32 10.66
N ALA A 278 -10.35 11.06 11.79
CA ALA A 278 -9.70 10.76 13.07
C ALA A 278 -8.79 9.52 13.07
N GLY A 279 -8.83 8.71 12.03
CA GLY A 279 -7.94 7.57 11.84
C GLY A 279 -6.90 7.86 10.75
N SER A 280 -6.12 8.93 10.86
CA SER A 280 -5.17 9.40 9.84
C SER A 280 -3.91 8.51 9.65
N THR A 281 -3.76 7.41 10.40
CA THR A 281 -2.66 6.44 10.21
C THR A 281 -2.70 5.84 8.81
N VAL A 282 -1.68 6.09 8.00
CA VAL A 282 -1.53 5.52 6.64
C VAL A 282 -0.67 4.27 6.65
N ALA A 283 0.32 4.20 7.55
CA ALA A 283 1.22 3.07 7.70
C ALA A 283 1.57 2.84 9.17
N GLY A 284 1.99 1.64 9.51
CA GLY A 284 2.49 1.35 10.83
C GLY A 284 3.34 0.10 10.86
N GLY A 285 4.29 0.09 11.78
CA GLY A 285 5.26 -0.97 11.90
C GLY A 285 6.00 -0.96 13.23
N GLY A 286 7.06 -1.72 13.26
CA GLY A 286 7.93 -1.85 14.42
C GLY A 286 8.78 -3.10 14.37
N ARG A 287 9.54 -3.31 15.44
CA ARG A 287 10.41 -4.46 15.65
C ARG A 287 9.65 -5.61 16.32
N TYR A 288 10.00 -6.85 15.99
CA TYR A 288 9.34 -8.05 16.52
C TYR A 288 10.32 -9.23 16.63
N ASP A 289 11.32 -9.10 17.50
CA ASP A 289 12.49 -9.99 17.64
C ASP A 289 12.16 -11.40 18.14
N SER A 290 10.96 -11.65 18.68
CA SER A 290 10.54 -12.97 19.16
C SER A 290 9.74 -13.77 18.13
N LEU A 291 9.12 -13.12 17.14
CA LEU A 291 8.13 -13.74 16.25
C LEU A 291 8.66 -15.02 15.54
N ILE A 292 9.89 -14.96 15.03
CA ILE A 292 10.48 -16.12 14.33
C ILE A 292 10.62 -17.32 15.28
N ALA A 293 11.05 -17.08 16.53
CA ALA A 293 11.17 -18.14 17.55
C ALA A 293 9.78 -18.65 17.99
N ASP A 294 8.78 -17.77 18.12
CA ASP A 294 7.41 -18.13 18.49
C ASP A 294 6.74 -19.00 17.40
N LEU A 295 7.18 -18.87 16.16
CA LEU A 295 6.78 -19.73 15.04
C LEU A 295 7.62 -21.03 14.89
N GLY A 296 8.54 -21.29 15.84
CA GLY A 296 9.35 -22.52 15.86
C GLY A 296 10.68 -22.41 15.12
N GLY A 297 11.09 -21.23 14.69
CA GLY A 297 12.40 -20.94 14.11
C GLY A 297 13.46 -20.58 15.17
N PRO A 298 14.68 -20.23 14.74
CA PRO A 298 15.70 -19.68 15.63
C PRO A 298 15.36 -18.27 16.10
N ARG A 299 16.10 -17.76 17.09
CA ARG A 299 16.02 -16.34 17.43
C ARG A 299 16.61 -15.48 16.31
N VAL A 300 15.76 -14.75 15.64
CA VAL A 300 16.13 -13.84 14.55
C VAL A 300 15.44 -12.50 14.80
N PRO A 301 16.21 -11.42 14.98
CA PRO A 301 15.61 -10.10 15.10
C PRO A 301 14.94 -9.69 13.79
N ALA A 302 13.84 -8.98 13.91
CA ALA A 302 13.09 -8.54 12.75
C ALA A 302 12.40 -7.20 12.96
N VAL A 303 12.26 -6.44 11.87
CA VAL A 303 11.55 -5.17 11.80
C VAL A 303 10.79 -5.06 10.49
N GLY A 304 9.58 -4.51 10.51
CA GLY A 304 8.79 -4.35 9.31
C GLY A 304 7.69 -3.32 9.45
N PHE A 305 6.99 -3.09 8.35
CA PHE A 305 5.80 -2.25 8.32
C PHE A 305 4.75 -2.78 7.33
N ALA A 306 3.53 -2.34 7.52
CA ALA A 306 2.44 -2.57 6.57
C ALA A 306 1.64 -1.28 6.32
N ILE A 307 1.14 -1.16 5.10
CA ILE A 307 0.40 -0.01 4.58
C ILE A 307 -0.90 -0.53 3.96
N GLY A 308 -2.03 0.11 4.26
CA GLY A 308 -3.28 -0.16 3.55
C GLY A 308 -3.32 0.58 2.22
N LEU A 309 -3.38 -0.14 1.10
CA LEU A 309 -3.31 0.42 -0.25
C LEU A 309 -4.49 1.35 -0.53
N GLU A 310 -5.71 0.97 -0.15
CA GLU A 310 -6.91 1.80 -0.33
C GLU A 310 -6.82 3.12 0.48
N ARG A 311 -6.17 3.07 1.65
CA ARG A 311 -5.93 4.28 2.45
C ARG A 311 -4.94 5.20 1.76
N LEU A 312 -3.90 4.65 1.12
CA LEU A 312 -2.97 5.43 0.31
C LEU A 312 -3.66 6.09 -0.88
N LEU A 313 -4.52 5.36 -1.59
CA LEU A 313 -5.27 5.91 -2.72
C LEU A 313 -6.16 7.08 -2.29
N ILE A 314 -6.82 6.96 -1.13
CA ILE A 314 -7.65 8.05 -0.57
C ILE A 314 -6.77 9.24 -0.16
N ALA A 315 -5.62 8.99 0.48
CA ALA A 315 -4.74 10.03 1.01
C ALA A 315 -3.96 10.74 -0.08
N SER A 316 -3.55 10.00 -1.12
CA SER A 316 -2.71 10.51 -2.20
C SER A 316 -3.45 11.52 -3.08
N SER A 317 -2.67 12.25 -3.87
CA SER A 317 -3.14 13.14 -4.94
C SER A 317 -2.87 12.53 -6.32
N LEU A 318 -2.84 11.19 -6.41
CA LEU A 318 -2.64 10.49 -7.66
C LEU A 318 -3.88 10.64 -8.53
N ASP A 319 -3.77 11.51 -9.52
CA ASP A 319 -4.73 11.58 -10.62
C ASP A 319 -4.12 10.85 -11.82
N VAL A 320 -4.76 9.80 -12.27
CA VAL A 320 -4.23 8.95 -13.35
C VAL A 320 -5.34 8.67 -14.34
N GLU A 321 -5.57 9.60 -15.24
CA GLU A 321 -6.26 9.29 -16.48
C GLU A 321 -5.31 8.48 -17.38
N THR A 322 -5.51 7.18 -17.46
CA THR A 322 -4.80 6.33 -18.39
C THR A 322 -5.74 6.00 -19.54
N PRO A 323 -5.48 6.45 -20.77
CA PRO A 323 -6.30 6.09 -21.91
C PRO A 323 -6.36 4.56 -22.03
N VAL A 324 -7.54 4.02 -22.35
CA VAL A 324 -7.72 2.57 -22.51
C VAL A 324 -6.98 2.09 -23.74
N VAL A 325 -7.00 2.89 -24.80
CA VAL A 325 -6.26 2.64 -26.06
C VAL A 325 -5.59 3.93 -26.53
N ASP A 326 -4.48 3.79 -27.23
CA ASP A 326 -3.79 4.91 -27.88
C ASP A 326 -4.39 5.18 -29.26
N VAL A 327 -4.85 4.10 -29.93
CA VAL A 327 -5.37 4.13 -31.32
C VAL A 327 -6.66 3.34 -31.42
N LEU A 328 -7.72 3.95 -31.96
CA LEU A 328 -8.87 3.21 -32.46
C LEU A 328 -8.73 3.01 -33.98
N VAL A 329 -8.78 1.78 -34.44
CA VAL A 329 -8.89 1.46 -35.87
C VAL A 329 -10.37 1.32 -36.21
N ALA A 330 -10.85 2.18 -37.10
CA ALA A 330 -12.27 2.37 -37.40
C ALA A 330 -12.60 1.88 -38.84
N PRO A 331 -12.93 0.58 -39.01
CA PRO A 331 -13.40 0.10 -40.30
C PRO A 331 -14.80 0.66 -40.61
N VAL A 332 -14.99 1.17 -41.82
CA VAL A 332 -16.27 1.62 -42.36
C VAL A 332 -16.71 0.63 -43.43
N GLY A 333 -17.66 -0.21 -43.10
CA GLY A 333 -18.08 -1.35 -43.91
C GLY A 333 -17.42 -2.68 -43.51
N GLN A 334 -18.12 -3.77 -43.80
CA GLN A 334 -17.68 -5.11 -43.38
C GLN A 334 -16.38 -5.55 -44.10
N ALA A 335 -16.18 -5.13 -45.33
CA ALA A 335 -14.98 -5.47 -46.12
C ALA A 335 -13.69 -4.92 -45.48
N ALA A 336 -13.77 -3.79 -44.80
CA ALA A 336 -12.61 -3.15 -44.16
C ALA A 336 -12.14 -3.84 -42.87
N VAL A 337 -12.97 -4.71 -42.25
CA VAL A 337 -12.67 -5.29 -40.93
C VAL A 337 -11.37 -6.10 -40.93
N SER A 338 -11.15 -6.94 -41.94
CA SER A 338 -9.93 -7.78 -42.01
C SER A 338 -8.66 -6.95 -42.15
N ALA A 339 -8.67 -5.89 -42.95
CA ALA A 339 -7.53 -4.97 -43.09
C ALA A 339 -7.28 -4.18 -41.81
N ALA A 340 -8.36 -3.74 -41.14
CA ALA A 340 -8.26 -3.08 -39.82
C ALA A 340 -7.64 -3.99 -38.74
N LEU A 341 -7.99 -5.27 -38.74
CA LEU A 341 -7.38 -6.25 -37.82
C LEU A 341 -5.87 -6.44 -38.08
N VAL A 342 -5.48 -6.52 -39.36
CA VAL A 342 -4.04 -6.61 -39.74
C VAL A 342 -3.28 -5.37 -39.31
N LEU A 343 -3.83 -4.16 -39.55
CA LEU A 343 -3.20 -2.92 -39.11
C LEU A 343 -3.09 -2.83 -37.60
N ALA A 344 -4.16 -3.18 -36.87
CA ALA A 344 -4.12 -3.19 -35.41
C ALA A 344 -3.07 -4.16 -34.85
N ARG A 345 -2.88 -5.32 -35.49
CA ARG A 345 -1.80 -6.25 -35.15
C ARG A 345 -0.43 -5.61 -35.32
N ALA A 346 -0.19 -4.90 -36.44
CA ALA A 346 1.06 -4.20 -36.68
C ALA A 346 1.32 -3.10 -35.64
N LEU A 347 0.31 -2.32 -35.28
CA LEU A 347 0.38 -1.31 -34.22
C LEU A 347 0.74 -1.93 -32.86
N ARG A 348 0.08 -3.04 -32.48
CA ARG A 348 0.36 -3.75 -31.22
C ARG A 348 1.77 -4.35 -31.19
N SER A 349 2.26 -4.87 -32.33
CA SER A 349 3.66 -5.32 -32.44
C SER A 349 4.67 -4.18 -32.25
N GLY A 350 4.27 -2.94 -32.55
CA GLY A 350 5.03 -1.72 -32.26
C GLY A 350 4.80 -1.15 -30.85
N GLY A 351 4.14 -1.88 -29.96
CA GLY A 351 3.91 -1.46 -28.56
C GLY A 351 2.72 -0.51 -28.38
N ILE A 352 1.87 -0.29 -29.38
CA ILE A 352 0.74 0.63 -29.32
C ILE A 352 -0.54 -0.10 -28.87
N ARG A 353 -1.19 0.40 -27.84
CA ARG A 353 -2.50 -0.09 -27.40
C ARG A 353 -3.54 0.30 -28.45
N SER A 354 -4.11 -0.66 -29.14
CA SER A 354 -5.07 -0.41 -30.22
C SER A 354 -6.30 -1.32 -30.14
N GLU A 355 -7.45 -0.75 -30.44
CA GLU A 355 -8.73 -1.45 -30.56
C GLU A 355 -9.26 -1.33 -31.98
N VAL A 356 -9.98 -2.36 -32.45
CA VAL A 356 -10.72 -2.34 -33.73
C VAL A 356 -12.21 -2.38 -33.42
N ASP A 357 -13.01 -1.46 -33.94
CA ASP A 357 -14.47 -1.53 -33.81
C ASP A 357 -15.06 -2.48 -34.87
N THR A 358 -15.22 -3.73 -34.50
CA THR A 358 -15.76 -4.77 -35.38
C THR A 358 -17.29 -4.83 -35.45
N ARG A 359 -18.00 -3.92 -34.77
CA ARG A 359 -19.47 -3.96 -34.63
C ARG A 359 -20.24 -3.46 -35.85
N GLY A 360 -19.54 -2.94 -36.86
CA GLY A 360 -20.19 -2.37 -38.07
C GLY A 360 -20.94 -1.06 -37.79
N THR A 361 -20.57 -0.32 -36.79
CA THR A 361 -21.21 0.94 -36.40
C THR A 361 -20.79 2.08 -37.34
N SER A 362 -21.59 3.15 -37.39
CA SER A 362 -21.25 4.33 -38.20
C SER A 362 -19.96 4.98 -37.72
N LEU A 363 -19.22 5.64 -38.64
CA LEU A 363 -17.96 6.38 -38.30
C LEU A 363 -18.17 7.38 -37.14
N LYS A 364 -19.33 8.06 -37.12
CA LYS A 364 -19.69 8.99 -36.00
C LYS A 364 -19.75 8.26 -34.66
N SER A 365 -20.25 7.03 -34.61
CA SER A 365 -20.31 6.21 -33.39
C SER A 365 -18.93 5.76 -32.98
N GLN A 366 -18.08 5.35 -33.94
CA GLN A 366 -16.71 4.93 -33.71
C GLN A 366 -15.85 6.09 -33.19
N LEU A 367 -16.00 7.31 -33.73
CA LEU A 367 -15.31 8.51 -33.24
C LEU A 367 -15.73 8.86 -31.79
N ARG A 368 -17.02 8.72 -31.44
CA ARG A 368 -17.47 8.90 -30.05
C ARG A 368 -16.84 7.87 -29.13
N ARG A 369 -16.75 6.60 -29.59
CA ARG A 369 -16.08 5.55 -28.84
C ARG A 369 -14.58 5.86 -28.66
N ALA A 370 -13.90 6.33 -29.70
CA ALA A 370 -12.49 6.72 -29.60
C ALA A 370 -12.26 7.76 -28.49
N ASN A 371 -13.10 8.79 -28.46
CA ASN A 371 -13.04 9.81 -27.41
C ASN A 371 -13.30 9.20 -26.01
N ALA A 372 -14.31 8.33 -25.87
CA ALA A 372 -14.62 7.69 -24.60
C ALA A 372 -13.50 6.74 -24.10
N LEU A 373 -12.72 6.16 -25.01
CA LEU A 373 -11.56 5.31 -24.70
C LEU A 373 -10.27 6.13 -24.47
N GLY A 374 -10.31 7.44 -24.63
CA GLY A 374 -9.12 8.30 -24.54
C GLY A 374 -8.14 8.10 -25.70
N ALA A 375 -8.59 7.56 -26.84
CA ALA A 375 -7.73 7.35 -27.99
C ALA A 375 -7.19 8.69 -28.52
N ARG A 376 -5.89 8.77 -28.74
CA ARG A 376 -5.23 9.94 -29.33
C ARG A 376 -5.37 9.96 -30.85
N ILE A 377 -5.33 8.77 -31.47
CA ILE A 377 -5.37 8.63 -32.92
C ILE A 377 -6.54 7.71 -33.33
N VAL A 378 -7.21 8.07 -34.40
CA VAL A 378 -8.16 7.17 -35.09
C VAL A 378 -7.65 6.89 -36.50
N VAL A 379 -7.54 5.61 -36.85
CA VAL A 379 -7.21 5.19 -38.21
C VAL A 379 -8.47 4.68 -38.90
N ILE A 380 -8.90 5.34 -39.94
CA ILE A 380 -10.16 5.08 -40.65
C ILE A 380 -9.87 4.31 -41.95
N LEU A 381 -10.59 3.21 -42.13
CA LEU A 381 -10.53 2.37 -43.32
C LEU A 381 -11.97 2.17 -43.87
N GLY A 382 -12.27 2.74 -45.03
CA GLY A 382 -13.50 2.49 -45.73
C GLY A 382 -13.25 1.79 -47.06
N ASP A 383 -14.29 1.56 -47.85
CA ASP A 383 -14.20 0.87 -49.15
C ASP A 383 -13.30 1.62 -50.14
N ALA A 384 -13.35 2.97 -50.16
CA ALA A 384 -12.50 3.81 -51.01
C ALA A 384 -11.03 3.75 -50.57
N GLU A 385 -10.75 3.72 -49.25
CA GLU A 385 -9.40 3.60 -48.70
C GLU A 385 -8.83 2.21 -49.03
N LEU A 386 -9.61 1.15 -48.88
CA LEU A 386 -9.25 -0.22 -49.23
C LEU A 386 -8.87 -0.34 -50.70
N ALA A 387 -9.74 0.16 -51.62
CA ALA A 387 -9.46 0.12 -53.05
C ALA A 387 -8.22 0.87 -53.45
N GLY A 388 -7.85 1.93 -52.72
CA GLY A 388 -6.65 2.73 -52.93
C GLY A 388 -5.42 2.25 -52.18
N GLY A 389 -5.48 1.20 -51.35
CA GLY A 389 -4.38 0.74 -50.48
C GLY A 389 -3.93 1.76 -49.43
N VAL A 390 -4.84 2.64 -49.01
CA VAL A 390 -4.54 3.77 -48.10
C VAL A 390 -5.45 3.76 -46.89
N VAL A 391 -5.12 4.54 -45.87
CA VAL A 391 -5.90 4.80 -44.69
C VAL A 391 -5.93 6.29 -44.38
N GLN A 392 -6.92 6.73 -43.60
CA GLN A 392 -6.92 8.09 -43.07
C GLN A 392 -6.52 8.02 -41.59
N VAL A 393 -5.44 8.73 -41.24
CA VAL A 393 -4.95 8.86 -39.88
C VAL A 393 -5.40 10.20 -39.31
N LYS A 394 -6.24 10.18 -38.29
CA LYS A 394 -6.78 11.38 -37.63
C LYS A 394 -6.21 11.48 -36.20
N ASP A 395 -5.45 12.54 -35.93
CA ASP A 395 -5.02 12.90 -34.58
C ASP A 395 -6.14 13.72 -33.92
N LEU A 396 -6.69 13.17 -32.83
CA LEU A 396 -7.81 13.82 -32.12
C LEU A 396 -7.36 14.97 -31.23
N ALA A 397 -6.10 14.95 -30.77
CA ALA A 397 -5.54 16.03 -29.94
C ALA A 397 -5.13 17.24 -30.78
N GLN A 398 -4.55 17.00 -31.97
CA GLN A 398 -4.11 18.05 -32.87
C GLN A 398 -5.16 18.47 -33.89
N HIS A 399 -6.28 17.77 -33.97
CA HIS A 399 -7.35 17.99 -34.98
C HIS A 399 -6.85 17.92 -36.43
N THR A 400 -5.80 17.11 -36.68
CA THR A 400 -5.24 16.91 -38.03
C THR A 400 -5.71 15.59 -38.61
N GLN A 401 -5.75 15.50 -39.96
CA GLN A 401 -6.12 14.28 -40.67
C GLN A 401 -5.23 14.16 -41.92
N GLU A 402 -4.62 13.00 -42.09
CA GLU A 402 -3.67 12.71 -43.16
C GLU A 402 -4.04 11.40 -43.85
N ARG A 403 -3.74 11.29 -45.14
CA ARG A 403 -3.92 10.07 -45.95
C ARG A 403 -2.56 9.47 -46.27
N MET A 404 -2.39 8.16 -46.00
CA MET A 404 -1.12 7.46 -46.23
C MET A 404 -1.40 5.96 -46.49
N THR A 405 -0.38 5.23 -46.94
CA THR A 405 -0.54 3.78 -47.13
C THR A 405 -0.66 3.07 -45.79
N THR A 406 -1.24 1.85 -45.77
CA THR A 406 -1.41 1.07 -44.55
C THR A 406 -0.08 0.80 -43.82
N ASP A 407 0.96 0.45 -44.57
CA ASP A 407 2.30 0.18 -43.99
C ASP A 407 2.97 1.44 -43.45
N GLU A 408 2.78 2.58 -44.14
CA GLU A 408 3.26 3.86 -43.65
C GLU A 408 2.52 4.29 -42.39
N ALA A 409 1.20 4.11 -42.35
CA ALA A 409 0.38 4.44 -41.17
C ALA A 409 0.86 3.70 -39.92
N ALA A 410 1.14 2.40 -40.03
CA ALA A 410 1.66 1.64 -38.87
C ALA A 410 2.97 2.25 -38.36
N ARG A 411 3.95 2.54 -39.24
CA ARG A 411 5.23 3.12 -38.87
C ARG A 411 5.10 4.54 -38.29
N VAL A 412 4.33 5.39 -38.97
CA VAL A 412 4.14 6.79 -38.56
C VAL A 412 3.42 6.90 -37.22
N VAL A 413 2.36 6.12 -37.01
CA VAL A 413 1.63 6.12 -35.77
C VAL A 413 2.47 5.60 -34.60
N VAL A 414 3.23 4.51 -34.82
CA VAL A 414 4.18 4.02 -33.82
C VAL A 414 5.21 5.10 -33.49
N ALA A 415 5.85 5.70 -34.47
CA ALA A 415 6.87 6.75 -34.25
C ALA A 415 6.29 7.97 -33.50
N ARG A 416 5.07 8.40 -33.85
CA ARG A 416 4.38 9.53 -33.15
C ARG A 416 4.06 9.24 -31.68
N LEU A 417 3.76 8.00 -31.36
CA LEU A 417 3.33 7.62 -30.00
C LEU A 417 4.46 7.08 -29.12
N THR A 418 5.56 6.57 -29.73
CA THR A 418 6.74 6.07 -29.02
C THR A 418 7.97 6.99 -29.10
N GLY A 419 7.94 8.01 -29.97
CA GLY A 419 9.00 9.02 -30.06
C GLY A 419 9.24 9.70 -28.72
N PRO A 420 10.44 10.31 -28.50
CA PRO A 420 10.74 10.93 -27.22
C PRO A 420 9.62 11.90 -26.86
N ALA A 421 8.98 11.63 -25.72
CA ALA A 421 7.90 12.45 -25.21
C ALA A 421 8.40 13.90 -25.18
N SER A 422 7.72 14.78 -25.92
CA SER A 422 7.91 16.21 -25.78
C SER A 422 7.94 16.52 -24.30
N ASN A 423 9.10 16.95 -23.81
CA ASN A 423 9.37 17.36 -22.43
C ASN A 423 8.18 18.14 -21.85
N VAL A 424 7.34 17.47 -21.07
CA VAL A 424 6.71 18.12 -19.94
C VAL A 424 7.81 18.14 -18.90
N GLY A 425 8.47 19.28 -18.79
CA GLY A 425 9.56 19.51 -17.85
C GLY A 425 9.10 19.16 -16.42
N PRO A 426 10.06 18.78 -15.57
CA PRO A 426 9.74 18.60 -14.15
C PRO A 426 9.10 19.88 -13.61
N PRO A 427 8.15 19.79 -12.67
CA PRO A 427 7.59 20.96 -12.03
C PRO A 427 8.72 21.81 -11.46
N GLY A 428 8.67 23.12 -11.78
CA GLY A 428 9.76 24.04 -11.54
C GLY A 428 10.29 23.96 -10.11
N THR A 429 11.62 23.90 -10.03
CA THR A 429 12.38 24.19 -8.81
C THR A 429 11.89 25.55 -8.24
N PRO A 430 11.66 25.64 -6.93
CA PRO A 430 11.34 26.94 -6.31
C PRO A 430 12.48 27.92 -6.62
N GLY A 431 12.12 29.08 -7.19
CA GLY A 431 13.08 30.09 -7.60
C GLY A 431 13.96 30.55 -6.44
N GLU A 432 15.26 30.65 -6.72
CA GLU A 432 16.22 31.34 -5.86
C GLU A 432 15.72 32.75 -5.54
N PRO A 433 15.86 33.24 -4.31
CA PRO A 433 15.50 34.60 -3.98
C PRO A 433 16.40 35.59 -4.71
N GLN A 434 15.80 36.46 -5.52
CA GLN A 434 16.53 37.57 -6.14
C GLN A 434 17.13 38.51 -5.08
N PRO A 435 18.37 38.98 -5.28
CA PRO A 435 18.98 39.94 -4.37
C PRO A 435 18.20 41.28 -4.40
N ARG A 436 17.87 41.81 -3.23
CA ARG A 436 17.25 43.13 -3.07
C ARG A 436 18.20 44.19 -3.61
N ALA A 437 17.68 44.99 -4.54
CA ALA A 437 18.34 46.19 -5.00
C ALA A 437 18.42 47.20 -3.82
N GLU A 438 19.63 47.56 -3.45
CA GLU A 438 19.88 48.75 -2.62
C GLU A 438 19.62 49.97 -3.48
N ASN A 439 18.74 50.85 -2.99
CA ASN A 439 18.51 52.14 -3.56
C ASN A 439 19.23 53.20 -2.71
N PRO A 440 19.76 54.28 -3.33
CA PRO A 440 20.71 55.23 -2.75
C PRO A 440 20.15 56.11 -1.66
#